data_f9db32ecfdfa7d5ca712c7e883802122
#
_entry.id   f9db32ecfdfa7d5ca712c7e883802122
#
_cell.length_a   1.000
_cell.length_b   1.000
_cell.length_c   1.000
_cell.angle_alpha   90.00
_cell.angle_beta   90.00
_cell.angle_gamma   90.00
#
_symmetry.space_group_name_H-M   'P 1'
#
loop_
_entity.id
_entity.type
_entity.pdbx_description
1 polymer ?
#
loop_
_entity_poly.entity_id
_entity_poly.type
_entity_poly.pdbx_seq_one_letter_code
_entity_poly.pdbx_strand_id
1 'polypeptide(L)'
;MPSVFNNLRLEGAGRQGSLQIAGDGAAYTCRSGRSDGKVTAVKGVKRATWTVFGKYANVVLLDGDDGVLMRLDGFTAKNKEALRTDLQSIGVKLEDLEFCSSGANRGKHFFEAQGKRFVVEQTEPETEGKEPKTKRLFDLDLSRVSQCVVPTNTRAGAVPKEVSIQFNEDRREGAAEHQLVELRLYVPPGSGRDGDEENEDESDALRIQQQITQAANLKSVTGSLLAEFAPSEGVFVLPRGRYAVEMYADFFRMHGNMYDYKIAYSDVERFILLPRTDDVHYAFIVALDRPIRQGQQRYPHLVWQLKKTEAEIMVKLTEEQITSKYGANCGLKPELSGALYQLVARVFKVLSGKKVFTTGKFRSSDGRHAVSCSVKASTGQLYPLERSLAFIHKPTLIIKFEDISAVEFERFTGYGQSSATKNFDLKISTRGLSRRP
;
A
#
# COMPACT_ATOMS: atom_id res chain seq x y z
N MET A 1 -29.91 -7.20 -28.10
CA MET A 1 -29.58 -6.05 -27.20
C MET A 1 -28.17 -6.26 -26.72
N PRO A 2 -27.34 -5.22 -26.66
CA PRO A 2 -25.98 -5.35 -26.12
C PRO A 2 -26.00 -5.79 -24.65
N SER A 3 -25.07 -6.64 -24.30
CA SER A 3 -24.95 -7.16 -22.93
C SER A 3 -24.46 -6.08 -21.97
N VAL A 4 -24.88 -6.17 -20.72
CA VAL A 4 -24.39 -5.30 -19.64
C VAL A 4 -23.50 -6.14 -18.73
N PHE A 5 -22.20 -5.80 -18.69
CA PHE A 5 -21.24 -6.47 -17.83
C PHE A 5 -21.09 -5.69 -16.53
N ASN A 6 -21.51 -6.27 -15.43
CA ASN A 6 -21.54 -5.62 -14.12
C ASN A 6 -20.33 -6.00 -13.25
N ASN A 7 -20.15 -5.19 -12.18
CA ASN A 7 -19.10 -5.40 -11.17
C ASN A 7 -17.67 -5.31 -11.72
N LEU A 8 -17.50 -4.59 -12.81
CA LEU A 8 -16.20 -4.33 -13.41
C LEU A 8 -15.53 -3.11 -12.80
N ARG A 9 -14.24 -2.97 -13.00
CA ARG A 9 -13.45 -1.81 -12.59
C ARG A 9 -12.70 -1.26 -13.77
N LEU A 10 -12.69 0.05 -13.86
CA LEU A 10 -11.92 0.77 -14.83
C LEU A 10 -10.52 1.05 -14.25
N GLU A 11 -9.48 0.64 -14.96
CA GLU A 11 -8.06 0.87 -14.60
C GLU A 11 -7.70 0.49 -13.16
N GLY A 12 -8.33 -0.54 -12.62
CA GLY A 12 -8.10 -0.96 -11.24
C GLY A 12 -8.63 -0.02 -10.16
N ALA A 13 -9.32 1.05 -10.55
CA ALA A 13 -9.92 1.99 -9.58
C ALA A 13 -10.89 1.28 -8.62
N GLY A 14 -10.89 1.71 -7.36
CA GLY A 14 -11.63 1.03 -6.28
C GLY A 14 -13.15 0.99 -6.42
N ARG A 15 -13.75 1.69 -7.40
CA ARG A 15 -15.19 1.73 -7.62
C ARG A 15 -15.59 0.77 -8.72
N GLN A 16 -16.65 0.00 -8.46
CA GLN A 16 -17.24 -0.90 -9.43
C GLN A 16 -18.21 -0.17 -10.34
N GLY A 17 -18.34 -0.68 -11.56
CA GLY A 17 -19.27 -0.15 -12.56
C GLY A 17 -19.76 -1.23 -13.50
N SER A 18 -20.37 -0.79 -14.59
CA SER A 18 -20.88 -1.64 -15.67
C SER A 18 -20.33 -1.18 -17.02
N LEU A 19 -20.05 -2.14 -17.88
CA LEU A 19 -19.64 -1.93 -19.27
C LEU A 19 -20.76 -2.28 -20.23
N GLN A 20 -20.92 -1.48 -21.27
CA GLN A 20 -21.71 -1.77 -22.45
C GLN A 20 -20.88 -1.54 -23.70
N ILE A 21 -21.00 -2.45 -24.67
CA ILE A 21 -20.40 -2.32 -26.00
C ILE A 21 -21.51 -1.91 -26.95
N ALA A 22 -21.37 -0.78 -27.63
CA ALA A 22 -22.36 -0.30 -28.59
C ALA A 22 -21.76 0.66 -29.62
N GLY A 23 -22.32 0.66 -30.83
CA GLY A 23 -21.85 1.51 -31.91
C GLY A 23 -20.47 1.10 -32.41
N ASP A 24 -19.49 1.98 -32.29
CA ASP A 24 -18.08 1.80 -32.65
C ASP A 24 -17.15 1.76 -31.41
N GLY A 25 -17.74 1.60 -30.20
CA GLY A 25 -16.98 1.74 -28.98
C GLY A 25 -17.57 1.06 -27.75
N ALA A 26 -17.13 1.53 -26.61
CA ALA A 26 -17.50 1.01 -25.31
C ALA A 26 -17.79 2.14 -24.30
N ALA A 27 -18.76 1.94 -23.42
CA ALA A 27 -19.10 2.88 -22.36
C ALA A 27 -19.08 2.17 -21.01
N TYR A 28 -18.26 2.70 -20.09
CA TYR A 28 -18.19 2.26 -18.70
C TYR A 28 -18.90 3.28 -17.80
N THR A 29 -19.85 2.80 -17.02
CA THR A 29 -20.60 3.61 -16.05
C THR A 29 -20.22 3.20 -14.63
N CYS A 30 -19.59 4.11 -13.88
CA CYS A 30 -19.22 3.89 -12.49
C CYS A 30 -20.46 3.92 -11.58
N ARG A 31 -20.62 2.96 -10.67
CA ARG A 31 -21.64 3.01 -9.61
C ARG A 31 -21.22 4.02 -8.55
N SER A 32 -21.93 5.14 -8.47
CA SER A 32 -21.78 6.10 -7.39
C SER A 32 -22.98 6.04 -6.45
N GLY A 33 -22.73 6.08 -5.14
CA GLY A 33 -23.78 5.95 -4.12
C GLY A 33 -24.71 7.16 -3.97
N ARG A 34 -24.52 8.28 -4.67
CA ARG A 34 -25.30 9.52 -4.48
C ARG A 34 -25.42 10.49 -5.66
N SER A 35 -24.90 10.21 -6.83
CA SER A 35 -25.08 11.05 -8.01
C SER A 35 -24.87 10.23 -9.28
N ASP A 36 -25.42 10.70 -10.39
CA ASP A 36 -25.31 10.08 -11.71
C ASP A 36 -23.91 9.57 -11.98
N GLY A 37 -23.82 8.26 -12.24
CA GLY A 37 -22.55 7.57 -12.39
C GLY A 37 -21.71 8.21 -13.50
N LYS A 38 -20.46 8.55 -13.19
CA LYS A 38 -19.55 9.07 -14.20
C LYS A 38 -19.39 8.04 -15.32
N VAL A 39 -19.75 8.42 -16.55
CA VAL A 39 -19.61 7.61 -17.74
C VAL A 39 -18.27 7.91 -18.39
N THR A 40 -17.48 6.88 -18.64
CA THR A 40 -16.26 6.95 -19.46
C THR A 40 -16.53 6.17 -20.76
N ALA A 41 -16.58 6.86 -21.86
CA ALA A 41 -16.83 6.26 -23.17
C ALA A 41 -15.60 6.39 -24.06
N VAL A 42 -15.32 5.34 -24.84
CA VAL A 42 -14.24 5.30 -25.83
C VAL A 42 -14.84 4.89 -27.18
N LYS A 43 -14.23 5.39 -28.25
CA LYS A 43 -14.59 5.07 -29.65
C LYS A 43 -13.39 4.57 -30.40
N GLY A 44 -13.61 3.97 -31.56
CA GLY A 44 -12.54 3.50 -32.42
C GLY A 44 -11.82 2.28 -31.89
N VAL A 45 -12.51 1.43 -31.14
CA VAL A 45 -11.97 0.14 -30.69
C VAL A 45 -11.70 -0.73 -31.92
N LYS A 46 -10.48 -1.20 -32.07
CA LYS A 46 -10.04 -2.07 -33.18
C LYS A 46 -9.60 -3.45 -32.74
N ARG A 47 -9.09 -3.54 -31.51
CA ARG A 47 -8.65 -4.80 -30.90
C ARG A 47 -9.12 -4.88 -29.46
N ALA A 48 -9.33 -6.09 -28.99
CA ALA A 48 -9.63 -6.37 -27.59
C ALA A 48 -8.86 -7.61 -27.14
N THR A 49 -8.28 -7.55 -25.95
CA THR A 49 -7.54 -8.68 -25.40
C THR A 49 -8.20 -9.17 -24.11
N TRP A 50 -8.19 -10.48 -23.93
CA TRP A 50 -8.68 -11.17 -22.75
C TRP A 50 -7.53 -11.89 -22.06
N THR A 51 -7.21 -11.49 -20.85
CA THR A 51 -6.13 -12.10 -20.05
C THR A 51 -6.70 -12.62 -18.76
N VAL A 52 -6.56 -13.91 -18.49
CA VAL A 52 -7.01 -14.50 -17.22
C VAL A 52 -5.91 -14.38 -16.20
N PHE A 53 -6.26 -13.78 -15.05
CA PHE A 53 -5.38 -13.69 -13.91
C PHE A 53 -6.13 -14.17 -12.64
N GLY A 54 -5.85 -15.38 -12.22
CA GLY A 54 -6.59 -16.03 -11.13
C GLY A 54 -8.05 -16.32 -11.53
N LYS A 55 -9.00 -15.89 -10.70
CA LYS A 55 -10.45 -16.12 -10.89
C LYS A 55 -11.09 -15.18 -11.91
N TYR A 56 -10.51 -14.02 -12.12
CA TYR A 56 -11.06 -12.99 -13.00
C TYR A 56 -10.18 -12.75 -14.21
N ALA A 57 -10.80 -12.21 -15.24
CA ALA A 57 -10.09 -11.80 -16.42
C ALA A 57 -10.07 -10.27 -16.53
N ASN A 58 -9.02 -9.78 -17.16
CA ASN A 58 -8.83 -8.42 -17.55
C ASN A 58 -9.11 -8.28 -19.04
N VAL A 59 -9.79 -7.21 -19.43
CA VAL A 59 -10.04 -6.86 -20.81
C VAL A 59 -9.37 -5.53 -21.10
N VAL A 60 -8.60 -5.48 -22.18
CA VAL A 60 -8.01 -4.25 -22.68
C VAL A 60 -8.58 -3.98 -24.05
N LEU A 61 -9.15 -2.78 -24.23
CA LEU A 61 -9.63 -2.28 -25.52
C LEU A 61 -8.56 -1.39 -26.13
N LEU A 62 -8.21 -1.64 -27.38
CA LEU A 62 -7.11 -1.00 -28.09
C LEU A 62 -7.62 -0.32 -29.36
N ASP A 63 -6.94 0.75 -29.78
CA ASP A 63 -7.11 1.38 -31.10
C ASP A 63 -6.33 0.66 -32.20
N GLY A 64 -6.26 1.27 -33.41
CA GLY A 64 -5.57 0.69 -34.55
C GLY A 64 -4.04 0.65 -34.43
N ASP A 65 -3.47 1.47 -33.54
CA ASP A 65 -2.02 1.59 -33.34
C ASP A 65 -1.59 0.94 -32.01
N ASP A 66 -2.40 0.01 -31.47
CA ASP A 66 -2.21 -0.66 -30.17
C ASP A 66 -2.23 0.29 -28.96
N GLY A 67 -2.72 1.52 -29.14
CA GLY A 67 -2.96 2.44 -28.04
C GLY A 67 -4.08 1.94 -27.13
N VAL A 68 -3.84 1.99 -25.83
CA VAL A 68 -4.82 1.53 -24.84
C VAL A 68 -5.92 2.57 -24.66
N LEU A 69 -7.13 2.21 -25.10
CA LEU A 69 -8.33 3.02 -24.92
C LEU A 69 -8.99 2.84 -23.55
N MET A 70 -9.08 1.59 -23.10
CA MET A 70 -9.74 1.27 -21.82
C MET A 70 -9.22 -0.06 -21.25
N ARG A 71 -9.00 -0.13 -19.96
CA ARG A 71 -8.70 -1.36 -19.22
C ARG A 71 -9.77 -1.64 -18.19
N LEU A 72 -10.22 -2.86 -18.18
CA LEU A 72 -11.32 -3.31 -17.34
C LEU A 72 -10.93 -4.60 -16.61
N ASP A 73 -11.14 -4.62 -15.33
CA ASP A 73 -10.89 -5.78 -14.46
C ASP A 73 -12.21 -6.34 -13.92
N GLY A 74 -12.23 -7.62 -13.59
CA GLY A 74 -13.31 -8.25 -12.85
C GLY A 74 -14.26 -9.07 -13.69
N PHE A 75 -13.94 -9.36 -14.96
CA PHE A 75 -14.72 -10.29 -15.77
C PHE A 75 -14.61 -11.72 -15.23
N THR A 76 -15.72 -12.43 -15.23
CA THR A 76 -15.74 -13.87 -14.95
C THR A 76 -15.67 -14.66 -16.26
N ALA A 77 -15.26 -15.93 -16.20
CA ALA A 77 -15.23 -16.80 -17.37
C ALA A 77 -16.58 -16.86 -18.11
N LYS A 78 -17.69 -16.73 -17.38
CA LYS A 78 -19.05 -16.70 -17.95
C LYS A 78 -19.32 -15.49 -18.84
N ASN A 79 -18.60 -14.40 -18.63
CA ASN A 79 -18.77 -13.18 -19.43
C ASN A 79 -18.09 -13.24 -20.80
N LYS A 80 -17.17 -14.19 -21.00
CA LYS A 80 -16.29 -14.22 -22.17
C LYS A 80 -17.04 -14.33 -23.49
N GLU A 81 -17.97 -15.28 -23.59
CA GLU A 81 -18.71 -15.51 -24.83
C GLU A 81 -19.68 -14.37 -25.17
N ALA A 82 -20.34 -13.81 -24.17
CA ALA A 82 -21.20 -12.64 -24.36
C ALA A 82 -20.37 -11.42 -24.81
N LEU A 83 -19.21 -11.19 -24.17
CA LEU A 83 -18.31 -10.11 -24.56
C LEU A 83 -17.74 -10.32 -25.97
N ARG A 84 -17.38 -11.55 -26.33
CA ARG A 84 -16.93 -11.89 -27.67
C ARG A 84 -17.99 -11.56 -28.72
N THR A 85 -19.23 -11.94 -28.46
CA THR A 85 -20.38 -11.66 -29.35
C THR A 85 -20.61 -10.16 -29.51
N ASP A 86 -20.59 -9.42 -28.41
CA ASP A 86 -20.81 -7.96 -28.45
C ASP A 86 -19.65 -7.25 -29.19
N LEU A 87 -18.40 -7.63 -28.96
CA LEU A 87 -17.26 -7.09 -29.70
C LEU A 87 -17.29 -7.45 -31.17
N GLN A 88 -17.67 -8.68 -31.53
CA GLN A 88 -17.85 -9.09 -32.92
C GLN A 88 -18.93 -8.26 -33.65
N SER A 89 -19.97 -7.85 -32.95
CA SER A 89 -21.04 -6.99 -33.52
C SER A 89 -20.52 -5.62 -33.96
N ILE A 90 -19.43 -5.16 -33.42
CA ILE A 90 -18.75 -3.92 -33.82
C ILE A 90 -17.46 -4.17 -34.64
N GLY A 91 -17.26 -5.40 -35.13
CA GLY A 91 -16.12 -5.77 -35.96
C GLY A 91 -14.81 -5.97 -35.21
N VAL A 92 -14.84 -6.14 -33.91
CA VAL A 92 -13.65 -6.30 -33.05
C VAL A 92 -13.51 -7.76 -32.65
N LYS A 93 -12.29 -8.30 -32.78
CA LYS A 93 -11.95 -9.65 -32.33
C LYS A 93 -11.43 -9.62 -30.90
N LEU A 94 -11.97 -10.50 -30.06
CA LEU A 94 -11.45 -10.74 -28.71
C LEU A 94 -10.32 -11.77 -28.79
N GLU A 95 -9.10 -11.34 -28.49
CA GLU A 95 -7.90 -12.18 -28.52
C GLU A 95 -7.56 -12.67 -27.13
N ASP A 96 -7.30 -13.96 -26.97
CA ASP A 96 -6.82 -14.54 -25.72
C ASP A 96 -5.31 -14.27 -25.60
N LEU A 97 -4.94 -13.52 -24.57
CA LEU A 97 -3.55 -13.39 -24.16
C LEU A 97 -3.28 -14.37 -23.01
N GLU A 98 -2.42 -15.32 -23.27
CA GLU A 98 -1.96 -16.23 -22.22
C GLU A 98 -0.96 -15.52 -21.31
N PHE A 99 -1.26 -15.46 -20.03
CA PHE A 99 -0.31 -15.03 -19.03
C PHE A 99 0.70 -16.13 -18.76
N CYS A 100 1.96 -15.90 -19.13
CA CYS A 100 3.10 -16.79 -18.88
C CYS A 100 2.89 -18.25 -19.33
N SER A 101 2.57 -18.47 -20.59
CA SER A 101 2.11 -19.76 -21.13
C SER A 101 3.18 -20.82 -21.31
N SER A 102 4.48 -20.49 -21.30
CA SER A 102 5.54 -21.42 -21.68
C SER A 102 6.44 -21.88 -20.54
N GLY A 103 6.22 -21.39 -19.30
CA GLY A 103 7.15 -21.60 -18.19
C GLY A 103 8.51 -20.93 -18.39
N ALA A 104 8.68 -20.17 -19.48
CA ALA A 104 9.88 -19.39 -19.71
C ALA A 104 9.97 -18.26 -18.68
N ASN A 105 11.17 -18.08 -18.11
CA ASN A 105 11.45 -17.08 -17.10
C ASN A 105 12.57 -16.11 -17.52
N ARG A 106 12.89 -16.07 -18.81
CA ARG A 106 13.96 -15.22 -19.37
C ARG A 106 13.40 -14.38 -20.50
N GLY A 107 13.64 -13.08 -20.50
CA GLY A 107 13.24 -12.19 -21.56
C GLY A 107 13.87 -10.82 -21.40
N LYS A 108 13.69 -9.96 -22.41
CA LYS A 108 14.03 -8.54 -22.37
C LYS A 108 12.82 -7.76 -21.87
N HIS A 109 13.06 -6.73 -21.07
CA HIS A 109 12.01 -5.84 -20.58
C HIS A 109 11.96 -4.57 -21.43
N PHE A 110 10.77 -3.97 -21.50
CA PHE A 110 10.55 -2.64 -22.05
C PHE A 110 9.27 -2.02 -21.45
N PHE A 111 9.08 -0.74 -21.72
CA PHE A 111 7.94 0.01 -21.23
C PHE A 111 7.00 0.36 -22.37
N GLU A 112 5.74 0.00 -22.26
CA GLU A 112 4.66 0.34 -23.21
C GLU A 112 3.70 1.38 -22.63
N ALA A 113 2.79 1.85 -23.48
CA ALA A 113 1.72 2.78 -23.11
C ALA A 113 2.25 4.04 -22.38
N GLN A 114 3.22 4.69 -22.98
CA GLN A 114 3.86 5.89 -22.40
C GLN A 114 4.48 5.62 -21.02
N GLY A 115 5.04 4.45 -20.82
CA GLY A 115 5.69 4.05 -19.59
C GLY A 115 4.77 3.49 -18.52
N LYS A 116 3.46 3.37 -18.76
CA LYS A 116 2.52 2.84 -17.76
C LYS A 116 2.49 1.34 -17.61
N ARG A 117 3.09 0.61 -18.55
CA ARG A 117 3.20 -0.85 -18.52
C ARG A 117 4.64 -1.29 -18.58
N PHE A 118 5.01 -2.18 -17.71
CA PHE A 118 6.28 -2.90 -17.74
C PHE A 118 6.04 -4.26 -18.37
N VAL A 119 6.70 -4.53 -19.49
CA VAL A 119 6.49 -5.73 -20.30
C VAL A 119 7.78 -6.53 -20.35
N VAL A 120 7.67 -7.85 -20.28
CA VAL A 120 8.80 -8.76 -20.50
C VAL A 120 8.46 -9.71 -21.65
N GLU A 121 9.32 -9.72 -22.66
CA GLU A 121 9.18 -10.57 -23.86
C GLU A 121 10.41 -11.44 -24.08
N GLN A 122 10.17 -12.62 -24.59
CA GLN A 122 11.19 -13.56 -25.02
C GLN A 122 11.17 -13.61 -26.55
N THR A 123 12.33 -13.42 -27.15
CA THR A 123 12.52 -13.68 -28.59
C THR A 123 13.11 -15.08 -28.74
N GLU A 124 12.42 -15.94 -29.48
CA GLU A 124 12.97 -17.25 -29.85
C GLU A 124 14.13 -17.06 -30.82
N PRO A 125 15.23 -17.81 -30.69
CA PRO A 125 16.34 -17.72 -31.61
C PRO A 125 15.88 -18.06 -33.03
N GLU A 126 16.43 -17.38 -34.01
CA GLU A 126 16.22 -17.68 -35.44
C GLU A 126 16.52 -19.16 -35.69
N THR A 127 15.50 -19.88 -36.10
CA THR A 127 15.67 -21.23 -36.70
C THR A 127 15.63 -21.08 -38.23
N GLU A 128 16.50 -21.75 -38.91
CA GLU A 128 16.63 -21.64 -40.41
C GLU A 128 15.26 -21.59 -41.08
N GLY A 129 14.95 -20.44 -41.74
CA GLY A 129 13.75 -20.21 -42.56
C GLY A 129 12.50 -19.75 -41.82
N LYS A 130 12.57 -19.35 -40.52
CA LYS A 130 11.44 -18.77 -39.80
C LYS A 130 11.85 -17.43 -39.19
N GLU A 131 11.02 -16.42 -39.38
CA GLU A 131 11.18 -15.13 -38.67
C GLU A 131 11.18 -15.34 -37.13
N PRO A 132 12.02 -14.60 -36.39
CA PRO A 132 12.08 -14.70 -34.95
C PRO A 132 10.71 -14.37 -34.35
N LYS A 133 10.12 -15.29 -33.60
CA LYS A 133 8.85 -15.07 -32.90
C LYS A 133 9.10 -14.48 -31.54
N THR A 134 8.60 -13.28 -31.33
CA THR A 134 8.59 -12.65 -29.99
C THR A 134 7.35 -13.08 -29.26
N LYS A 135 7.53 -13.59 -28.06
CA LYS A 135 6.45 -14.00 -27.16
C LYS A 135 6.46 -13.17 -25.90
N ARG A 136 5.34 -12.51 -25.60
CA ARG A 136 5.15 -11.82 -24.34
C ARG A 136 5.03 -12.83 -23.20
N LEU A 137 5.89 -12.68 -22.19
CA LEU A 137 5.87 -13.53 -20.99
C LEU A 137 4.87 -13.00 -19.98
N PHE A 138 4.95 -11.73 -19.67
CA PHE A 138 3.99 -11.03 -18.80
C PHE A 138 4.06 -9.52 -19.03
N ASP A 139 3.04 -8.83 -18.56
CA ASP A 139 3.01 -7.40 -18.43
C ASP A 139 2.43 -6.97 -17.08
N LEU A 140 2.91 -5.85 -16.56
CA LEU A 140 2.50 -5.30 -15.27
C LEU A 140 1.94 -3.90 -15.47
N ASP A 141 0.78 -3.64 -14.87
CA ASP A 141 0.25 -2.30 -14.75
C ASP A 141 0.97 -1.59 -13.61
N LEU A 142 1.79 -0.59 -13.95
CA LEU A 142 2.59 0.13 -12.99
C LEU A 142 1.77 1.04 -12.07
N SER A 143 0.52 1.33 -12.38
CA SER A 143 -0.39 2.05 -11.48
C SER A 143 -0.71 1.27 -10.19
N ARG A 144 -0.52 -0.04 -10.21
CA ARG A 144 -0.75 -0.94 -9.07
C ARG A 144 0.48 -1.18 -8.21
N VAL A 145 1.62 -0.69 -8.63
CA VAL A 145 2.86 -0.83 -7.87
C VAL A 145 2.81 0.09 -6.65
N SER A 146 3.06 -0.48 -5.49
CA SER A 146 3.17 0.27 -4.25
C SER A 146 4.60 0.70 -3.95
N GLN A 147 5.57 -0.10 -4.40
CA GLN A 147 6.98 0.14 -4.15
C GLN A 147 7.85 -0.64 -5.13
N CYS A 148 8.99 -0.07 -5.49
CA CYS A 148 10.04 -0.73 -6.25
C CYS A 148 11.38 -0.54 -5.54
N VAL A 149 12.02 -1.64 -5.15
CA VAL A 149 13.22 -1.64 -4.30
C VAL A 149 14.30 -2.51 -4.92
N VAL A 150 15.54 -2.06 -4.80
CA VAL A 150 16.73 -2.86 -5.06
C VAL A 150 17.25 -3.38 -3.72
N PRO A 151 17.20 -4.70 -3.47
CA PRO A 151 17.69 -5.27 -2.22
C PRO A 151 19.19 -4.99 -2.02
N THR A 152 19.56 -4.45 -0.86
CA THR A 152 20.96 -4.09 -0.52
C THR A 152 21.72 -5.20 0.21
N ASN A 153 21.18 -6.43 0.27
CA ASN A 153 21.85 -7.58 0.90
C ASN A 153 23.09 -8.09 0.15
N THR A 154 23.66 -7.24 -0.66
CA THR A 154 24.92 -7.52 -1.33
C THR A 154 26.09 -7.21 -0.40
N ARG A 155 27.14 -8.06 -0.43
CA ARG A 155 28.42 -7.77 0.25
C ARG A 155 28.87 -6.36 -0.12
N ALA A 156 29.46 -5.64 0.84
CA ALA A 156 29.95 -4.29 0.61
C ALA A 156 30.76 -4.23 -0.71
N GLY A 157 30.34 -3.36 -1.64
CA GLY A 157 30.96 -3.18 -2.95
C GLY A 157 30.42 -4.07 -4.08
N ALA A 158 29.42 -4.94 -3.86
CA ALA A 158 28.83 -5.72 -4.93
C ALA A 158 27.69 -4.93 -5.61
N VAL A 159 27.69 -4.95 -6.95
CA VAL A 159 26.64 -4.32 -7.77
C VAL A 159 25.31 -5.05 -7.57
N PRO A 160 24.23 -4.36 -7.24
CA PRO A 160 22.90 -4.96 -7.11
C PRO A 160 22.43 -5.60 -8.41
N LYS A 161 21.84 -6.79 -8.33
CA LYS A 161 21.37 -7.58 -9.49
C LYS A 161 19.91 -7.98 -9.41
N GLU A 162 19.18 -7.49 -8.42
CA GLU A 162 17.78 -7.84 -8.24
C GLU A 162 16.92 -6.57 -8.08
N VAL A 163 15.72 -6.61 -8.65
CA VAL A 163 14.68 -5.60 -8.47
C VAL A 163 13.46 -6.28 -7.89
N SER A 164 12.94 -5.77 -6.79
CA SER A 164 11.69 -6.21 -6.17
C SER A 164 10.60 -5.18 -6.44
N ILE A 165 9.53 -5.61 -7.09
CA ILE A 165 8.34 -4.81 -7.40
C ILE A 165 7.24 -5.28 -6.48
N GLN A 166 6.71 -4.41 -5.62
CA GLN A 166 5.64 -4.70 -4.67
C GLN A 166 4.34 -4.06 -5.14
N PHE A 167 3.23 -4.76 -4.92
CA PHE A 167 1.91 -4.35 -5.39
C PHE A 167 1.00 -3.98 -4.23
N ASN A 168 0.04 -3.10 -4.49
CA ASN A 168 -1.02 -2.76 -3.55
C ASN A 168 -1.90 -3.99 -3.29
N GLU A 169 -2.08 -4.35 -2.03
CA GLU A 169 -3.03 -5.39 -1.64
C GLU A 169 -4.47 -4.86 -1.70
N ASP A 170 -5.33 -5.57 -2.40
CA ASP A 170 -6.75 -5.27 -2.44
C ASP A 170 -7.48 -6.11 -1.40
N ARG A 171 -7.92 -5.48 -0.31
CA ARG A 171 -8.65 -6.12 0.79
C ARG A 171 -10.15 -5.96 0.59
N ARG A 172 -10.73 -6.74 -0.30
CA ARG A 172 -12.19 -6.81 -0.40
C ARG A 172 -12.71 -7.89 0.53
N GLU A 173 -13.74 -7.58 1.31
CA GLU A 173 -14.50 -8.58 2.04
C GLU A 173 -15.03 -9.63 1.05
N GLY A 174 -14.74 -10.90 1.31
CA GLY A 174 -15.22 -12.03 0.52
C GLY A 174 -14.32 -12.49 -0.63
N ALA A 175 -13.18 -11.87 -0.89
CA ALA A 175 -12.26 -12.32 -1.92
C ALA A 175 -11.35 -13.43 -1.39
N ALA A 176 -11.71 -14.68 -1.63
CA ALA A 176 -10.82 -15.84 -1.46
C ALA A 176 -9.85 -15.99 -2.64
N GLU A 177 -9.27 -14.87 -3.09
CA GLU A 177 -8.47 -14.81 -4.32
C GLU A 177 -6.99 -14.66 -3.99
N HIS A 178 -6.16 -15.34 -4.79
CA HIS A 178 -4.72 -15.14 -4.74
C HIS A 178 -4.36 -13.81 -5.41
N GLN A 179 -3.49 -13.04 -4.79
CA GLN A 179 -3.00 -11.77 -5.30
C GLN A 179 -1.50 -11.82 -5.50
N LEU A 180 -1.02 -11.27 -6.62
CA LEU A 180 0.41 -11.03 -6.80
C LEU A 180 0.80 -9.85 -5.89
N VAL A 181 1.64 -10.12 -4.90
CA VAL A 181 2.04 -9.14 -3.90
C VAL A 181 3.47 -8.66 -4.07
N GLU A 182 4.31 -9.47 -4.71
CA GLU A 182 5.71 -9.15 -4.98
C GLU A 182 6.19 -9.93 -6.20
N LEU A 183 6.91 -9.26 -7.09
CA LEU A 183 7.67 -9.86 -8.19
C LEU A 183 9.14 -9.48 -8.04
N ARG A 184 10.03 -10.45 -8.14
CA ARG A 184 11.48 -10.22 -8.16
C ARG A 184 12.06 -10.58 -9.51
N LEU A 185 12.86 -9.66 -10.04
CA LEU A 185 13.57 -9.82 -11.28
C LEU A 185 15.07 -9.85 -11.00
N TYR A 186 15.75 -10.86 -11.53
CA TYR A 186 17.20 -10.86 -11.62
C TYR A 186 17.59 -10.10 -12.87
N VAL A 187 18.43 -9.10 -12.72
CA VAL A 187 18.91 -8.23 -13.79
C VAL A 187 20.40 -8.49 -13.97
N PRO A 188 20.81 -9.21 -15.02
CA PRO A 188 22.23 -9.44 -15.28
C PRO A 188 22.92 -8.13 -15.66
N PRO A 189 24.20 -7.95 -15.31
CA PRO A 189 24.97 -6.78 -15.72
C PRO A 189 25.03 -6.66 -17.24
N GLY A 190 24.86 -5.46 -17.78
CA GLY A 190 24.88 -5.19 -19.22
C GLY A 190 23.61 -5.56 -19.97
N SER A 191 22.51 -5.88 -19.27
CA SER A 191 21.25 -6.34 -19.89
C SER A 191 20.43 -5.24 -20.59
N GLY A 192 20.83 -4.00 -20.53
CA GLY A 192 20.07 -2.88 -21.07
C GLY A 192 20.87 -1.95 -21.98
N ARG A 193 21.98 -2.38 -22.51
CA ARG A 193 22.83 -1.55 -23.37
C ARG A 193 22.61 -1.92 -24.83
N ASP A 194 21.78 -1.16 -25.52
CA ASP A 194 21.87 -1.03 -26.96
C ASP A 194 22.76 0.21 -27.25
N GLY A 195 24.10 0.01 -27.27
CA GLY A 195 25.05 0.89 -27.97
C GLY A 195 25.58 2.16 -27.31
N ASP A 196 25.13 2.60 -26.14
CA ASP A 196 25.65 3.83 -25.51
C ASP A 196 26.63 3.53 -24.37
N GLU A 197 27.89 3.89 -24.63
CA GLU A 197 29.08 3.70 -23.77
C GLU A 197 29.22 4.79 -22.70
N GLU A 198 28.26 5.14 -21.93
CA GLU A 198 28.50 6.10 -20.83
C GLU A 198 27.89 5.63 -19.50
N ASN A 199 28.79 5.43 -18.54
CA ASN A 199 28.67 5.08 -17.11
C ASN A 199 28.69 3.59 -16.78
N GLU A 200 29.90 3.05 -16.64
CA GLU A 200 30.16 1.69 -16.13
C GLU A 200 29.76 1.48 -14.66
N ASP A 201 29.51 2.55 -13.91
CA ASP A 201 29.29 2.51 -12.46
C ASP A 201 27.82 2.36 -12.02
N GLU A 202 26.83 2.53 -12.92
CA GLU A 202 25.44 2.44 -12.55
C GLU A 202 24.87 1.03 -12.81
N SER A 203 24.34 0.41 -11.74
CA SER A 203 23.70 -0.90 -11.82
C SER A 203 22.43 -0.85 -12.70
N ASP A 204 22.32 -1.77 -13.67
CA ASP A 204 21.09 -1.92 -14.49
C ASP A 204 19.84 -2.14 -13.61
N ALA A 205 20.00 -2.79 -12.47
CA ALA A 205 18.93 -2.96 -11.51
C ALA A 205 18.46 -1.62 -10.90
N LEU A 206 19.38 -0.70 -10.61
CA LEU A 206 19.03 0.65 -10.13
C LEU A 206 18.35 1.46 -11.22
N ARG A 207 18.79 1.36 -12.47
CA ARG A 207 18.17 2.04 -13.59
C ARG A 207 16.73 1.57 -13.81
N ILE A 208 16.49 0.27 -13.81
CA ILE A 208 15.12 -0.31 -13.91
C ILE A 208 14.27 0.14 -12.73
N GLN A 209 14.82 0.11 -11.51
CA GLN A 209 14.11 0.59 -10.32
C GLN A 209 13.70 2.06 -10.45
N GLN A 210 14.58 2.92 -10.95
CA GLN A 210 14.29 4.33 -11.17
C GLN A 210 13.20 4.51 -12.24
N GLN A 211 13.28 3.81 -13.36
CA GLN A 211 12.27 3.86 -14.42
C GLN A 211 10.90 3.40 -13.92
N ILE A 212 10.82 2.28 -13.21
CA ILE A 212 9.56 1.79 -12.62
C ILE A 212 9.03 2.79 -11.60
N THR A 213 9.89 3.34 -10.74
CA THR A 213 9.51 4.32 -9.71
C THR A 213 8.94 5.59 -10.34
N GLN A 214 9.54 6.05 -11.44
CA GLN A 214 9.07 7.20 -12.20
C GLN A 214 7.74 6.90 -12.91
N ALA A 215 7.66 5.78 -13.62
CA ALA A 215 6.50 5.37 -14.38
C ALA A 215 5.27 5.07 -13.49
N ALA A 216 5.49 4.45 -12.34
CA ALA A 216 4.46 4.19 -11.34
C ALA A 216 4.07 5.45 -10.52
N ASN A 217 4.70 6.60 -10.80
CA ASN A 217 4.50 7.84 -10.05
C ASN A 217 4.71 7.70 -8.54
N LEU A 218 5.57 6.79 -8.10
CA LEU A 218 5.81 6.53 -6.68
C LEU A 218 6.48 7.73 -5.98
N LYS A 219 7.31 8.46 -6.72
CA LYS A 219 7.98 9.68 -6.22
C LYS A 219 7.24 10.96 -6.58
N SER A 220 6.31 10.94 -7.53
CA SER A 220 5.58 12.14 -7.87
C SER A 220 4.53 12.42 -6.80
N VAL A 221 4.81 13.43 -6.07
CA VAL A 221 3.90 13.98 -5.09
C VAL A 221 3.04 15.01 -5.80
N THR A 222 1.87 14.59 -6.28
CA THR A 222 0.86 15.53 -6.74
C THR A 222 0.22 16.18 -5.51
N GLY A 223 0.63 17.39 -5.18
CA GLY A 223 0.12 18.14 -4.06
C GLY A 223 1.20 19.03 -3.41
N SER A 224 0.78 20.11 -2.79
CA SER A 224 1.69 20.97 -2.02
C SER A 224 2.05 20.27 -0.69
N LEU A 225 3.32 20.25 -0.36
CA LEU A 225 3.79 19.83 0.95
C LEU A 225 3.23 20.79 2.01
N LEU A 226 2.47 20.27 2.96
CA LEU A 226 1.81 21.07 4.00
C LEU A 226 2.63 21.19 5.27
N ALA A 227 3.28 20.11 5.68
CA ALA A 227 4.20 20.09 6.83
C ALA A 227 5.21 18.97 6.66
N GLU A 228 6.35 19.10 7.33
CA GLU A 228 7.41 18.10 7.28
C GLU A 228 8.00 17.89 8.68
N PHE A 229 8.33 16.64 8.97
CA PHE A 229 9.07 16.24 10.17
C PHE A 229 10.37 15.59 9.74
N ALA A 230 11.48 16.13 10.21
CA ALA A 230 12.81 15.64 9.84
C ALA A 230 13.12 14.24 10.42
N PRO A 231 13.98 13.45 9.80
CA PRO A 231 14.37 12.13 10.31
C PRO A 231 15.03 12.16 11.70
N SER A 232 15.54 13.33 12.13
CA SER A 232 16.15 13.56 13.44
C SER A 232 15.14 13.69 14.57
N GLU A 233 13.88 14.04 14.28
CA GLU A 233 12.84 14.32 15.28
C GLU A 233 12.31 13.06 15.95
N GLY A 234 12.46 11.89 15.31
CA GLY A 234 12.04 10.64 15.91
C GLY A 234 12.60 9.41 15.20
N VAL A 235 12.35 8.25 15.80
CA VAL A 235 12.76 6.96 15.26
C VAL A 235 11.54 6.08 15.13
N PHE A 236 11.32 5.53 13.94
CA PHE A 236 10.32 4.48 13.80
C PHE A 236 10.87 3.18 14.38
N VAL A 237 10.15 2.64 15.33
CA VAL A 237 10.44 1.33 15.92
C VAL A 237 9.85 0.23 15.05
N LEU A 238 8.72 0.54 14.37
CA LEU A 238 8.04 -0.30 13.40
C LEU A 238 7.50 0.55 12.23
N PRO A 239 7.91 0.28 10.97
CA PRO A 239 9.14 -0.45 10.59
C PRO A 239 10.36 0.29 11.13
N ARG A 240 11.41 -0.46 11.47
CA ARG A 240 12.60 0.16 12.07
C ARG A 240 13.32 1.06 11.07
N GLY A 241 13.52 2.32 11.46
CA GLY A 241 14.27 3.26 10.63
C GLY A 241 14.04 4.71 11.03
N ARG A 242 14.75 5.59 10.35
CA ARG A 242 14.56 7.05 10.39
C ARG A 242 14.00 7.47 9.05
N TYR A 243 12.87 8.15 9.08
CA TYR A 243 12.16 8.63 7.90
C TYR A 243 11.86 10.12 8.06
N ALA A 244 11.99 10.88 7.00
CA ALA A 244 11.31 12.14 6.89
C ALA A 244 9.81 11.87 6.73
N VAL A 245 8.98 12.57 7.47
CA VAL A 245 7.52 12.43 7.37
C VAL A 245 6.95 13.69 6.75
N GLU A 246 6.51 13.56 5.50
CA GLU A 246 5.97 14.64 4.69
C GLU A 246 4.45 14.56 4.68
N MET A 247 3.78 15.66 5.02
CA MET A 247 2.32 15.72 5.13
C MET A 247 1.73 16.45 3.92
N TYR A 248 0.75 15.83 3.30
CA TYR A 248 0.01 16.36 2.14
C TYR A 248 -1.49 16.42 2.42
N ALA A 249 -2.27 16.86 1.47
CA ALA A 249 -3.71 17.04 1.66
C ALA A 249 -4.47 15.74 1.92
N ASP A 250 -4.11 14.64 1.24
CA ASP A 250 -4.85 13.38 1.25
C ASP A 250 -4.03 12.18 1.73
N PHE A 251 -2.73 12.36 1.96
CA PHE A 251 -1.81 11.32 2.38
C PHE A 251 -0.64 11.91 3.16
N PHE A 252 0.11 11.05 3.81
CA PHE A 252 1.46 11.36 4.27
C PHE A 252 2.46 10.39 3.65
N ARG A 253 3.70 10.84 3.54
CA ARG A 253 4.81 10.07 2.99
C ARG A 253 5.87 9.87 4.06
N MET A 254 6.37 8.65 4.16
CA MET A 254 7.54 8.32 4.96
C MET A 254 8.71 8.07 4.02
N HIS A 255 9.61 9.04 3.91
CA HIS A 255 10.76 8.97 3.03
C HIS A 255 12.02 8.56 3.81
N GLY A 256 12.57 7.41 3.49
CA GLY A 256 13.81 6.87 4.06
C GLY A 256 14.84 6.56 2.98
N ASN A 257 16.02 6.10 3.40
CA ASN A 257 17.12 5.81 2.46
C ASN A 257 16.80 4.68 1.47
N MET A 258 16.06 3.64 1.92
CA MET A 258 15.77 2.45 1.11
C MET A 258 14.29 2.31 0.77
N TYR A 259 13.44 2.79 1.65
CA TYR A 259 12.00 2.62 1.56
C TYR A 259 11.29 3.96 1.56
N ASP A 260 10.29 4.05 0.73
CA ASP A 260 9.45 5.24 0.56
C ASP A 260 7.99 4.79 0.58
N TYR A 261 7.24 5.26 1.57
CA TYR A 261 5.86 4.84 1.77
C TYR A 261 4.93 6.03 1.61
N LYS A 262 4.01 5.93 0.66
CA LYS A 262 2.89 6.86 0.50
C LYS A 262 1.66 6.23 1.14
N ILE A 263 1.13 6.83 2.20
CA ILE A 263 0.02 6.30 3.00
C ILE A 263 -1.13 7.28 2.93
N ALA A 264 -2.22 6.88 2.27
CA ALA A 264 -3.43 7.69 2.21
C ALA A 264 -4.09 7.76 3.59
N TYR A 265 -4.65 8.92 3.93
CA TYR A 265 -5.38 9.05 5.21
C TYR A 265 -6.63 8.15 5.26
N SER A 266 -7.18 7.76 4.10
CA SER A 266 -8.25 6.76 4.01
C SER A 266 -7.82 5.38 4.50
N ASP A 267 -6.54 5.03 4.37
CA ASP A 267 -5.98 3.75 4.78
C ASP A 267 -5.58 3.72 6.27
N VAL A 268 -5.72 4.84 6.96
CA VAL A 268 -5.49 4.93 8.40
C VAL A 268 -6.78 4.62 9.16
N GLU A 269 -6.74 3.63 10.03
CA GLU A 269 -7.87 3.32 10.92
C GLU A 269 -7.94 4.35 12.07
N ARG A 270 -6.82 4.54 12.77
CA ARG A 270 -6.73 5.46 13.91
C ARG A 270 -5.29 5.84 14.24
N PHE A 271 -5.16 6.89 15.05
CA PHE A 271 -3.90 7.27 15.68
C PHE A 271 -3.99 7.06 17.19
N ILE A 272 -2.87 6.67 17.80
CA ILE A 272 -2.78 6.51 19.25
C ILE A 272 -1.46 7.15 19.72
N LEU A 273 -1.53 8.00 20.73
CA LEU A 273 -0.38 8.65 21.35
C LEU A 273 -0.23 8.18 22.79
N LEU A 274 0.87 7.52 23.11
CA LEU A 274 1.10 6.91 24.42
C LEU A 274 2.42 7.37 25.03
N PRO A 275 2.44 7.81 26.29
CA PRO A 275 3.68 8.07 27.01
C PRO A 275 4.42 6.75 27.25
N ARG A 276 5.73 6.74 27.04
CA ARG A 276 6.58 5.59 27.37
C ARG A 276 6.89 5.61 28.89
N THR A 277 7.25 4.46 29.43
CA THR A 277 7.56 4.32 30.85
C THR A 277 8.94 4.88 31.23
N ASP A 278 9.71 5.37 30.27
CA ASP A 278 10.99 6.07 30.46
C ASP A 278 10.81 7.56 30.74
N ASP A 279 9.57 8.08 30.72
CA ASP A 279 9.19 9.47 30.93
C ASP A 279 9.83 10.50 29.95
N VAL A 280 10.60 10.02 29.00
CA VAL A 280 11.32 10.81 27.98
C VAL A 280 10.67 10.72 26.60
N HIS A 281 10.08 9.56 26.29
CA HIS A 281 9.56 9.30 24.97
C HIS A 281 8.04 9.12 24.96
N TYR A 282 7.46 9.40 23.79
CA TYR A 282 6.10 9.07 23.43
C TYR A 282 6.11 8.14 22.23
N ALA A 283 5.19 7.19 22.19
CA ALA A 283 4.93 6.37 21.02
C ALA A 283 3.71 6.91 20.29
N PHE A 284 3.90 7.38 19.07
CA PHE A 284 2.82 7.71 18.15
C PHE A 284 2.58 6.53 17.24
N ILE A 285 1.41 5.92 17.34
CA ILE A 285 1.03 4.72 16.62
C ILE A 285 0.04 5.09 15.53
N VAL A 286 0.32 4.65 14.30
CA VAL A 286 -0.60 4.73 13.17
C VAL A 286 -1.09 3.32 12.90
N ALA A 287 -2.36 3.05 13.19
CA ALA A 287 -3.01 1.79 12.83
C ALA A 287 -3.53 1.89 11.40
N LEU A 288 -3.19 0.94 10.57
CA LEU A 288 -3.49 0.92 9.14
C LEU A 288 -4.51 -0.17 8.81
N ASP A 289 -5.52 0.17 8.02
CA ASP A 289 -6.41 -0.80 7.39
C ASP A 289 -5.66 -1.62 6.33
N ARG A 290 -4.75 -0.95 5.60
CA ARG A 290 -3.83 -1.59 4.66
C ARG A 290 -2.41 -1.57 5.23
N PRO A 291 -1.85 -2.72 5.65
CA PRO A 291 -0.47 -2.77 6.13
C PRO A 291 0.50 -2.33 5.05
N ILE A 292 1.52 -1.59 5.44
CA ILE A 292 2.68 -1.43 4.57
C ILE A 292 3.55 -2.70 4.60
N ARG A 293 4.29 -2.91 3.54
CA ARG A 293 5.19 -4.05 3.41
C ARG A 293 6.66 -3.62 3.36
N GLN A 294 7.50 -4.46 3.91
CA GLN A 294 8.93 -4.37 3.79
C GLN A 294 9.48 -5.77 3.53
N GLY A 295 9.69 -6.10 2.27
CA GLY A 295 9.94 -7.47 1.87
C GLY A 295 8.75 -8.37 2.24
N GLN A 296 9.02 -9.45 2.95
CA GLN A 296 7.98 -10.40 3.40
C GLN A 296 7.24 -9.91 4.67
N GLN A 297 7.75 -8.89 5.34
CA GLN A 297 7.17 -8.40 6.58
C GLN A 297 6.04 -7.41 6.32
N ARG A 298 4.89 -7.63 6.96
CA ARG A 298 3.74 -6.72 6.96
C ARG A 298 3.70 -5.92 8.25
N TYR A 299 3.43 -4.62 8.13
CA TYR A 299 3.29 -3.70 9.26
C TYR A 299 1.89 -3.09 9.26
N PRO A 300 0.93 -3.67 10.00
CA PRO A 300 -0.40 -3.08 10.19
C PRO A 300 -0.35 -1.87 11.13
N HIS A 301 0.72 -1.73 11.89
CA HIS A 301 0.94 -0.61 12.80
C HIS A 301 2.30 0.01 12.53
N LEU A 302 2.34 1.33 12.38
CA LEU A 302 3.57 2.10 12.43
C LEU A 302 3.74 2.61 13.85
N VAL A 303 4.93 2.48 14.40
CA VAL A 303 5.23 2.96 15.74
C VAL A 303 6.37 3.96 15.66
N TRP A 304 6.05 5.22 15.81
CA TRP A 304 7.01 6.33 15.78
C TRP A 304 7.32 6.76 17.22
N GLN A 305 8.56 6.59 17.63
CA GLN A 305 9.04 7.02 18.95
C GLN A 305 9.55 8.45 18.86
N LEU A 306 8.88 9.35 19.56
CA LEU A 306 9.15 10.79 19.63
C LEU A 306 9.73 11.14 20.98
N LYS A 307 10.68 12.07 21.01
CA LYS A 307 11.18 12.63 22.28
C LYS A 307 10.24 13.69 22.82
N LYS A 308 10.25 13.87 24.13
CA LYS A 308 9.57 14.96 24.84
C LYS A 308 10.43 16.23 24.77
N THR A 309 10.63 16.77 23.56
CA THR A 309 11.41 17.98 23.30
C THR A 309 10.51 19.06 22.72
N GLU A 310 10.84 20.30 22.93
CA GLU A 310 10.20 21.42 22.24
C GLU A 310 10.66 21.45 20.78
N ALA A 311 9.74 21.78 19.90
CA ALA A 311 9.97 21.89 18.47
C ALA A 311 9.12 23.01 17.86
N GLU A 312 9.52 23.45 16.68
CA GLU A 312 8.77 24.38 15.84
C GLU A 312 8.50 23.74 14.51
N ILE A 313 7.25 23.77 14.08
CA ILE A 313 6.80 23.18 12.82
C ILE A 313 6.12 24.23 11.98
N MET A 314 6.60 24.36 10.74
CA MET A 314 5.99 25.25 9.74
C MET A 314 4.93 24.48 8.95
N VAL A 315 3.71 25.00 8.97
CA VAL A 315 2.62 24.53 8.11
C VAL A 315 2.51 25.46 6.92
N LYS A 316 2.76 24.96 5.73
CA LYS A 316 2.79 25.73 4.47
C LYS A 316 1.37 26.07 3.97
N LEU A 317 0.53 26.58 4.85
CA LEU A 317 -0.82 27.08 4.60
C LEU A 317 -0.98 28.43 5.28
N THR A 318 -1.72 29.34 4.65
CA THR A 318 -2.11 30.60 5.29
C THR A 318 -3.22 30.37 6.31
N GLU A 319 -3.40 31.30 7.26
CA GLU A 319 -4.48 31.22 8.26
C GLU A 319 -5.87 31.15 7.60
N GLU A 320 -6.06 31.85 6.49
CA GLU A 320 -7.31 31.84 5.71
C GLU A 320 -7.56 30.45 5.10
N GLN A 321 -6.53 29.82 4.54
CA GLN A 321 -6.61 28.46 3.98
C GLN A 321 -6.89 27.42 5.07
N ILE A 322 -6.25 27.56 6.23
CA ILE A 322 -6.48 26.68 7.38
C ILE A 322 -7.92 26.82 7.87
N THR A 323 -8.38 28.04 8.07
CA THR A 323 -9.74 28.33 8.55
C THR A 323 -10.80 27.84 7.58
N SER A 324 -10.61 28.08 6.28
CA SER A 324 -11.54 27.65 5.23
C SER A 324 -11.63 26.15 5.10
N LYS A 325 -10.51 25.43 5.17
CA LYS A 325 -10.46 23.98 4.92
C LYS A 325 -10.70 23.14 6.16
N TYR A 326 -10.20 23.56 7.31
CA TYR A 326 -10.20 22.76 8.55
C TYR A 326 -11.02 23.39 9.68
N GLY A 327 -11.49 24.62 9.51
CA GLY A 327 -12.26 25.37 10.51
C GLY A 327 -11.40 26.22 11.45
N ALA A 328 -11.96 27.31 11.95
CA ALA A 328 -11.25 28.28 12.80
C ALA A 328 -10.69 27.68 14.12
N ASN A 329 -11.36 26.65 14.65
CA ASN A 329 -11.00 26.02 15.94
C ASN A 329 -10.24 24.72 15.78
N CYS A 330 -9.62 24.43 14.62
CA CYS A 330 -8.90 23.18 14.38
C CYS A 330 -7.60 23.08 15.20
N GLY A 331 -7.07 24.20 15.69
CA GLY A 331 -5.82 24.28 16.45
C GLY A 331 -4.56 24.19 15.59
N LEU A 332 -4.69 24.23 14.27
CA LEU A 332 -3.58 24.38 13.33
C LEU A 332 -3.31 25.85 13.10
N LYS A 333 -2.04 26.21 12.98
CA LYS A 333 -1.56 27.56 12.62
C LYS A 333 -0.41 27.43 11.64
N PRO A 334 -0.07 28.49 10.85
CA PRO A 334 1.09 28.48 9.97
C PRO A 334 2.40 28.15 10.69
N GLU A 335 2.53 28.64 11.92
CA GLU A 335 3.65 28.34 12.81
C GLU A 335 3.12 27.66 14.08
N LEU A 336 3.67 26.51 14.40
CA LEU A 336 3.33 25.74 15.58
C LEU A 336 4.58 25.55 16.42
N SER A 337 4.51 25.94 17.68
CA SER A 337 5.56 25.70 18.68
C SER A 337 5.01 24.91 19.86
N GLY A 338 5.86 24.09 20.48
CA GLY A 338 5.53 23.29 21.65
C GLY A 338 6.13 21.90 21.61
N ALA A 339 5.67 21.02 22.49
CA ALA A 339 6.20 19.68 22.59
C ALA A 339 5.98 18.88 21.30
N LEU A 340 7.04 18.35 20.72
CA LEU A 340 7.06 17.66 19.42
C LEU A 340 5.94 16.61 19.26
N TYR A 341 5.77 15.74 20.26
CA TYR A 341 4.74 14.69 20.22
C TYR A 341 3.30 15.26 20.12
N GLN A 342 3.07 16.46 20.70
CA GLN A 342 1.77 17.14 20.60
C GLN A 342 1.59 17.78 19.22
N LEU A 343 2.65 18.37 18.69
CA LEU A 343 2.64 18.95 17.34
C LEU A 343 2.36 17.88 16.29
N VAL A 344 3.07 16.76 16.35
CA VAL A 344 2.82 15.59 15.48
C VAL A 344 1.36 15.15 15.57
N ALA A 345 0.86 14.90 16.78
CA ALA A 345 -0.50 14.45 16.97
C ALA A 345 -1.54 15.45 16.44
N ARG A 346 -1.29 16.76 16.63
CA ARG A 346 -2.16 17.84 16.13
C ARG A 346 -2.19 17.91 14.63
N VAL A 347 -1.03 17.91 13.97
CA VAL A 347 -0.92 17.96 12.51
C VAL A 347 -1.60 16.75 11.88
N PHE A 348 -1.29 15.54 12.35
CA PHE A 348 -1.94 14.32 11.86
C PHE A 348 -3.45 14.33 12.07
N LYS A 349 -3.93 14.74 13.25
CA LYS A 349 -5.36 14.85 13.57
C LYS A 349 -6.09 15.78 12.59
N VAL A 350 -5.54 16.96 12.37
CA VAL A 350 -6.21 17.99 11.56
C VAL A 350 -6.18 17.65 10.08
N LEU A 351 -5.00 17.31 9.53
CA LEU A 351 -4.86 17.03 8.10
C LEU A 351 -5.64 15.79 7.67
N SER A 352 -5.65 14.74 8.50
CA SER A 352 -6.37 13.50 8.19
C SER A 352 -7.85 13.51 8.55
N GLY A 353 -8.30 14.42 9.41
CA GLY A 353 -9.64 14.41 10.01
C GLY A 353 -9.89 13.22 10.97
N LYS A 354 -8.86 12.43 11.30
CA LYS A 354 -8.96 11.24 12.17
C LYS A 354 -8.68 11.59 13.63
N LYS A 355 -9.29 10.83 14.54
CA LYS A 355 -9.07 11.02 15.98
C LYS A 355 -7.71 10.47 16.41
N VAL A 356 -7.07 11.16 17.36
CA VAL A 356 -5.92 10.66 18.09
C VAL A 356 -6.39 10.20 19.47
N PHE A 357 -6.22 8.92 19.76
CA PHE A 357 -6.54 8.34 21.06
C PHE A 357 -5.32 8.47 21.98
N THR A 358 -5.58 8.68 23.25
CA THR A 358 -4.55 8.78 24.30
C THR A 358 -4.84 7.81 25.42
N THR A 359 -3.97 7.77 26.42
CA THR A 359 -4.18 6.98 27.62
C THR A 359 -5.47 7.40 28.34
N GLY A 360 -6.24 6.41 28.79
CA GLY A 360 -7.43 6.62 29.60
C GLY A 360 -7.12 6.91 31.08
N LYS A 361 -8.09 6.61 31.95
CA LYS A 361 -8.01 6.82 33.39
C LYS A 361 -7.14 5.78 34.11
N PHE A 362 -6.75 4.73 33.45
CA PHE A 362 -5.96 3.65 34.06
C PHE A 362 -4.64 4.17 34.61
N ARG A 363 -4.33 3.71 35.85
CA ARG A 363 -3.01 3.87 36.46
C ARG A 363 -2.62 2.53 37.11
N SER A 364 -1.38 2.12 36.87
CA SER A 364 -0.78 0.99 37.57
C SER A 364 -0.50 1.33 39.06
N SER A 365 -0.09 0.34 39.82
CA SER A 365 0.36 0.54 41.20
C SER A 365 1.46 1.60 41.34
N ASP A 366 2.29 1.73 40.29
CA ASP A 366 3.38 2.70 40.22
C ASP A 366 2.95 4.06 39.66
N GLY A 367 1.64 4.29 39.48
CA GLY A 367 1.07 5.51 38.93
C GLY A 367 1.24 5.67 37.39
N ARG A 368 1.75 4.68 36.72
CA ARG A 368 2.02 4.71 35.28
C ARG A 368 0.77 4.37 34.46
N HIS A 369 0.76 4.78 33.21
CA HIS A 369 -0.33 4.49 32.26
C HIS A 369 -0.28 3.08 31.64
N ALA A 370 0.76 2.30 31.96
CA ALA A 370 1.01 1.00 31.38
C ALA A 370 1.49 -0.01 32.41
N VAL A 371 1.32 -1.28 32.08
CA VAL A 371 1.87 -2.41 32.83
C VAL A 371 2.94 -3.09 31.97
N SER A 372 4.10 -3.36 32.56
CA SER A 372 5.15 -4.15 31.90
C SER A 372 4.74 -5.60 31.86
N CYS A 373 4.77 -6.19 30.68
CA CYS A 373 4.44 -7.59 30.48
C CYS A 373 5.15 -8.14 29.23
N SER A 374 5.03 -9.45 29.01
CA SER A 374 5.60 -10.10 27.85
C SER A 374 4.49 -10.80 27.04
N VAL A 375 4.58 -10.70 25.71
CA VAL A 375 3.75 -11.45 24.78
C VAL A 375 4.67 -12.42 24.04
N LYS A 376 4.45 -13.73 24.22
CA LYS A 376 5.40 -14.75 23.79
C LYS A 376 6.79 -14.48 24.40
N ALA A 377 7.82 -14.35 23.57
CA ALA A 377 9.19 -14.08 24.02
C ALA A 377 9.55 -12.56 24.03
N SER A 378 8.60 -11.70 23.76
CA SER A 378 8.86 -10.26 23.61
C SER A 378 8.33 -9.47 24.79
N THR A 379 9.20 -8.77 25.48
CA THR A 379 8.84 -7.83 26.56
C THR A 379 8.31 -6.52 25.96
N GLY A 380 7.28 -5.98 26.57
CA GLY A 380 6.64 -4.74 26.16
C GLY A 380 5.80 -4.11 27.25
N GLN A 381 4.92 -3.22 26.84
CA GLN A 381 4.05 -2.44 27.70
C GLN A 381 2.61 -2.57 27.23
N LEU A 382 1.74 -2.97 28.15
CA LEU A 382 0.30 -3.05 27.94
C LEU A 382 -0.36 -1.78 28.47
N TYR A 383 -1.07 -1.08 27.60
CA TYR A 383 -1.85 0.12 27.92
C TYR A 383 -3.33 -0.20 27.87
N PRO A 384 -4.03 -0.21 29.00
CA PRO A 384 -5.49 -0.19 29.02
C PRO A 384 -5.99 1.20 28.60
N LEU A 385 -6.60 1.27 27.42
CA LEU A 385 -7.24 2.47 26.90
C LEU A 385 -8.74 2.45 27.22
N GLU A 386 -9.49 3.48 26.84
CA GLU A 386 -10.92 3.53 27.16
C GLU A 386 -11.76 2.42 26.48
N ARG A 387 -11.37 1.98 25.28
CA ARG A 387 -12.12 1.01 24.48
C ARG A 387 -11.27 -0.12 23.90
N SER A 388 -10.01 -0.19 24.26
CA SER A 388 -9.10 -1.22 23.74
C SER A 388 -7.91 -1.43 24.66
N LEU A 389 -7.22 -2.54 24.47
CA LEU A 389 -5.89 -2.79 25.00
C LEU A 389 -4.88 -2.53 23.89
N ALA A 390 -3.79 -1.83 24.22
CA ALA A 390 -2.69 -1.66 23.28
C ALA A 390 -1.40 -2.20 23.89
N PHE A 391 -0.77 -3.18 23.23
CA PHE A 391 0.55 -3.69 23.62
C PHE A 391 1.60 -3.15 22.64
N ILE A 392 2.67 -2.59 23.19
CA ILE A 392 3.79 -2.02 22.41
C ILE A 392 5.09 -2.67 22.86
N HIS A 393 5.99 -2.99 21.97
CA HIS A 393 6.01 -2.62 20.56
C HIS A 393 6.19 -3.83 19.64
N LYS A 394 6.63 -4.99 20.11
CA LYS A 394 6.85 -6.14 19.21
C LYS A 394 6.33 -7.44 19.84
N PRO A 395 5.21 -7.97 19.30
CA PRO A 395 4.32 -7.39 18.29
C PRO A 395 3.58 -6.17 18.81
N THR A 396 3.18 -5.25 17.93
CA THR A 396 2.21 -4.21 18.31
C THR A 396 0.83 -4.79 18.14
N LEU A 397 0.06 -4.84 19.24
CA LEU A 397 -1.28 -5.41 19.26
C LEU A 397 -2.26 -4.35 19.75
N ILE A 398 -3.38 -4.22 19.05
CA ILE A 398 -4.51 -3.40 19.49
C ILE A 398 -5.73 -4.31 19.51
N ILE A 399 -6.28 -4.55 20.71
CA ILE A 399 -7.42 -5.44 20.93
C ILE A 399 -8.58 -4.57 21.42
N LYS A 400 -9.64 -4.48 20.63
CA LYS A 400 -10.85 -3.75 21.03
C LYS A 400 -11.58 -4.56 22.11
N PHE A 401 -12.17 -3.88 23.11
CA PHE A 401 -12.94 -4.57 24.16
C PHE A 401 -14.14 -5.31 23.59
N GLU A 402 -14.76 -4.78 22.53
CA GLU A 402 -15.86 -5.44 21.82
C GLU A 402 -15.48 -6.78 21.17
N ASP A 403 -14.21 -6.98 20.86
CA ASP A 403 -13.69 -8.21 20.27
C ASP A 403 -13.31 -9.26 21.32
N ILE A 404 -13.26 -8.88 22.60
CA ILE A 404 -12.87 -9.79 23.68
C ILE A 404 -14.08 -10.67 24.04
N SER A 405 -13.86 -12.00 24.07
CA SER A 405 -14.84 -12.99 24.50
C SER A 405 -14.65 -13.44 25.94
N ALA A 406 -13.41 -13.54 26.38
CA ALA A 406 -13.07 -13.94 27.74
C ALA A 406 -11.71 -13.39 28.16
N VAL A 407 -11.54 -13.17 29.46
CA VAL A 407 -10.27 -12.81 30.09
C VAL A 407 -10.07 -13.74 31.28
N GLU A 408 -8.96 -14.46 31.30
CA GLU A 408 -8.62 -15.46 32.30
C GLU A 408 -7.27 -15.14 32.93
N PHE A 409 -7.18 -15.26 34.25
CA PHE A 409 -5.92 -15.19 34.98
C PHE A 409 -5.40 -16.60 35.18
N GLU A 410 -4.26 -16.92 34.62
CA GLU A 410 -3.58 -18.20 34.77
C GLU A 410 -2.34 -18.03 35.67
N ARG A 411 -1.96 -19.10 36.38
CA ARG A 411 -0.83 -19.11 37.34
C ARG A 411 -0.97 -18.08 38.49
N PHE A 412 -2.19 -17.66 38.78
CA PHE A 412 -2.46 -16.78 39.90
C PHE A 412 -2.51 -17.61 41.21
N THR A 413 -1.51 -17.48 42.05
CA THR A 413 -1.53 -18.05 43.40
C THR A 413 -2.22 -17.06 44.32
N GLY A 414 -3.40 -17.47 44.83
CA GLY A 414 -4.24 -16.62 45.71
C GLY A 414 -3.53 -16.13 46.95
N TYR A 415 -4.08 -15.10 47.58
CA TYR A 415 -3.61 -14.52 48.85
C TYR A 415 -3.40 -15.64 49.87
N GLY A 416 -2.17 -15.85 50.34
CA GLY A 416 -1.87 -16.72 51.48
C GLY A 416 -0.87 -17.85 51.24
N GLN A 417 -0.46 -18.11 50.02
CA GLN A 417 0.65 -19.04 49.76
C GLN A 417 1.91 -18.24 49.43
N SER A 418 2.95 -18.47 50.23
CA SER A 418 4.29 -17.92 50.03
C SER A 418 4.95 -18.56 48.80
N SER A 419 4.48 -18.26 47.61
CA SER A 419 5.17 -18.66 46.39
C SER A 419 5.86 -17.46 45.74
N ALA A 420 7.10 -17.66 45.43
CA ALA A 420 8.04 -16.67 44.95
C ALA A 420 7.74 -16.08 43.56
N THR A 421 6.61 -16.39 42.94
CA THR A 421 6.27 -15.87 41.62
C THR A 421 5.42 -14.61 41.72
N LYS A 422 6.06 -13.48 41.51
CA LYS A 422 5.41 -12.16 41.41
C LYS A 422 4.66 -11.94 40.09
N ASN A 423 4.58 -12.94 39.23
CA ASN A 423 4.04 -12.85 37.87
C ASN A 423 2.84 -13.80 37.70
N PHE A 424 1.87 -13.34 36.94
CA PHE A 424 0.74 -14.15 36.49
C PHE A 424 0.58 -14.02 34.97
N ASP A 425 -0.17 -14.95 34.37
CA ASP A 425 -0.52 -14.86 32.96
C ASP A 425 -1.93 -14.29 32.83
N LEU A 426 -2.08 -13.35 31.89
CA LEU A 426 -3.35 -12.81 31.45
C LEU A 426 -3.66 -13.37 30.07
N LYS A 427 -4.63 -14.30 30.01
CA LYS A 427 -5.10 -14.85 28.76
C LYS A 427 -6.31 -14.08 28.28
N ILE A 428 -6.21 -13.51 27.08
CA ILE A 428 -7.27 -12.76 26.44
C ILE A 428 -7.74 -13.53 25.23
N SER A 429 -8.95 -14.05 25.29
CA SER A 429 -9.61 -14.73 24.18
C SER A 429 -10.44 -13.71 23.41
N THR A 430 -10.25 -13.66 22.09
CA THR A 430 -11.05 -12.81 21.22
C THR A 430 -12.15 -13.64 20.57
N ARG A 431 -13.34 -13.06 20.42
CA ARG A 431 -14.37 -13.61 19.55
C ARG A 431 -13.72 -13.80 18.21
N GLY A 432 -13.73 -15.03 17.70
CA GLY A 432 -12.99 -15.35 16.49
C GLY A 432 -13.18 -14.24 15.51
N LEU A 433 -12.15 -13.44 15.33
CA LEU A 433 -12.00 -12.64 14.15
C LEU A 433 -12.10 -13.69 13.06
N SER A 434 -13.30 -13.81 12.46
CA SER A 434 -13.37 -14.30 11.10
C SER A 434 -12.26 -13.48 10.45
N ARG A 435 -11.13 -14.14 10.22
CA ARG A 435 -9.87 -13.52 9.83
C ARG A 435 -10.22 -12.41 8.84
N ARG A 436 -10.26 -11.17 9.32
CA ARG A 436 -9.99 -10.07 8.42
C ARG A 436 -8.55 -10.33 8.02
N PRO A 437 -8.35 -10.81 6.81
CA PRO A 437 -7.03 -11.20 6.34
C PRO A 437 -6.09 -10.01 6.33
#